data_90c0d642a69544deb02afa4473420af8
#
_entry.id   90c0d642a69544deb02afa4473420af8
#
_cell.length_a   1.000
_cell.length_b   1.000
_cell.length_c   1.000
_cell.angle_alpha   90.00
_cell.angle_beta   90.00
_cell.angle_gamma   90.00
#
_symmetry.space_group_name_H-M   'P 1'
#
loop_
_entity.id
_entity.type
_entity.pdbx_description
1 polymer ?
#
loop_
_entity_poly.entity_id
_entity_poly.type
_entity_poly.pdbx_seq_one_letter_code
_entity_poly.pdbx_strand_id
1 'polypeptide(L)'
;DDGPRAGGQIWRQGPGVTAPPAAAARFDVLWQQNVRHLAATRIVAEASPCTLLLEDDERGLLLEYRTLILCCGARELLLPFPGWTLPGVTGAGGLQALIKHGLDVRGQRTVIAGSGPLLLASAATARERGAQVLHVLEQAARADVIGFGVGLWRWPSKLAQAARLMTPVYRPDAHVVEAFGGQRLEGVRIRQAGREFDVECDRLACGFGLVPNTALPSHLGCRIEHGAVAVDAHQRTSREGHFAAGECT
;
A
#
# COMPACT_ATOMS: atom_id res chain seq x y z
N ASP A 1 -5.11 11.23 -12.35
CA ASP A 1 -5.23 10.57 -11.04
C ASP A 1 -6.67 10.09 -10.87
N ASP A 2 -6.87 8.79 -10.67
CA ASP A 2 -8.19 8.20 -10.44
C ASP A 2 -8.79 8.56 -9.08
N GLY A 3 -7.97 9.09 -8.19
CA GLY A 3 -8.40 9.63 -6.91
C GLY A 3 -8.93 11.06 -6.99
N PRO A 4 -9.82 11.46 -6.07
CA PRO A 4 -10.39 12.81 -6.05
C PRO A 4 -9.39 13.89 -5.59
N ARG A 5 -8.25 13.50 -5.06
CA ARG A 5 -7.20 14.40 -4.55
C ARG A 5 -5.81 13.84 -4.83
N ALA A 6 -4.85 14.72 -5.06
CA ALA A 6 -3.44 14.34 -5.19
C ALA A 6 -2.90 13.70 -3.91
N GLY A 7 -1.89 12.82 -4.04
CA GLY A 7 -1.22 12.19 -2.89
C GLY A 7 -1.21 10.67 -2.90
N GLY A 8 -1.96 10.06 -3.80
CA GLY A 8 -2.04 8.61 -3.96
C GLY A 8 -2.39 7.90 -2.66
N GLN A 9 -1.81 6.72 -2.42
CA GLN A 9 -2.06 5.94 -1.22
C GLN A 9 -1.28 6.44 0.01
N ILE A 10 -0.08 6.97 -0.21
CA ILE A 10 0.83 7.39 0.89
C ILE A 10 0.29 8.63 1.59
N TRP A 11 -0.08 9.64 0.81
CA TRP A 11 -0.62 10.91 1.32
C TRP A 11 -2.14 11.03 1.10
N ARG A 12 -2.81 9.89 1.15
CA ARG A 12 -4.26 9.81 1.00
C ARG A 12 -4.94 10.71 2.02
N GLN A 13 -5.81 11.58 1.51
CA GLN A 13 -6.62 12.50 2.29
C GLN A 13 -8.06 11.99 2.34
N GLY A 14 -8.72 12.19 3.47
CA GLY A 14 -10.11 11.79 3.69
C GLY A 14 -10.76 12.68 4.76
N PRO A 15 -12.00 12.41 5.15
CA PRO A 15 -12.67 13.15 6.20
C PRO A 15 -11.86 13.18 7.50
N GLY A 16 -11.52 14.37 7.99
CA GLY A 16 -10.73 14.54 9.23
C GLY A 16 -9.26 14.16 9.14
N VAL A 17 -8.74 13.93 7.92
CA VAL A 17 -7.31 13.67 7.68
C VAL A 17 -6.71 14.84 6.92
N THR A 18 -5.82 15.57 7.57
CA THR A 18 -5.02 16.63 6.95
C THR A 18 -3.75 16.05 6.36
N ALA A 19 -3.28 16.63 5.26
CA ALA A 19 -2.00 16.27 4.68
C ALA A 19 -0.86 16.55 5.69
N PRO A 20 0.08 15.63 5.89
CA PRO A 20 1.24 15.92 6.72
C PRO A 20 2.06 17.08 6.14
N PRO A 21 2.83 17.84 6.96
CA PRO A 21 3.55 19.03 6.49
C PRO A 21 4.43 18.78 5.26
N ALA A 22 5.06 17.62 5.16
CA ALA A 22 5.88 17.25 4.01
C ALA A 22 5.06 17.10 2.72
N ALA A 23 3.82 16.63 2.81
CA ALA A 23 2.91 16.51 1.68
C ALA A 23 2.35 17.90 1.29
N ALA A 24 1.93 18.69 2.29
CA ALA A 24 1.42 20.04 2.08
C ALA A 24 2.44 20.90 1.31
N ALA A 25 3.70 20.92 1.75
CA ALA A 25 4.75 21.65 1.08
C ALA A 25 4.97 21.21 -0.39
N ARG A 26 4.79 19.91 -0.70
CA ARG A 26 4.88 19.41 -2.08
C ARG A 26 3.69 19.81 -2.93
N PHE A 27 2.48 19.76 -2.36
CA PHE A 27 1.28 20.23 -3.04
C PHE A 27 1.34 21.72 -3.32
N ASP A 28 1.83 22.54 -2.38
CA ASP A 28 2.01 23.98 -2.59
C ASP A 28 2.93 24.27 -3.78
N VAL A 29 4.03 23.54 -3.93
CA VAL A 29 4.92 23.66 -5.10
C VAL A 29 4.18 23.33 -6.41
N LEU A 30 3.38 22.26 -6.44
CA LEU A 30 2.60 21.89 -7.63
C LEU A 30 1.63 23.01 -8.03
N TRP A 31 0.93 23.58 -7.06
CA TRP A 31 -0.07 24.64 -7.33
C TRP A 31 0.57 25.97 -7.72
N GLN A 32 1.71 26.30 -7.12
CA GLN A 32 2.49 27.51 -7.50
C GLN A 32 3.06 27.41 -8.91
N GLN A 33 3.35 26.21 -9.40
CA GLN A 33 3.85 25.99 -10.76
C GLN A 33 2.74 25.79 -11.80
N ASN A 34 1.51 26.11 -11.46
CA ASN A 34 0.36 26.02 -12.35
C ASN A 34 0.15 24.62 -12.96
N VAL A 35 0.43 23.57 -12.20
CA VAL A 35 0.22 22.19 -12.61
C VAL A 35 -1.27 21.89 -12.64
N ARG A 36 -1.78 21.46 -13.80
CA ARG A 36 -3.19 21.05 -13.95
C ARG A 36 -3.37 19.65 -13.36
N HIS A 37 -4.16 19.53 -12.32
CA HIS A 37 -4.57 18.24 -11.74
C HIS A 37 -5.90 17.80 -12.34
N LEU A 38 -5.91 16.66 -13.03
CA LEU A 38 -7.11 15.98 -13.49
C LEU A 38 -7.47 14.94 -12.42
N ALA A 39 -8.34 15.34 -11.49
CA ALA A 39 -8.83 14.48 -10.41
C ALA A 39 -9.92 13.54 -10.92
N ALA A 40 -10.15 12.43 -10.22
CA ALA A 40 -11.15 11.42 -10.56
C ALA A 40 -11.12 11.00 -12.05
N THR A 41 -9.93 11.04 -12.65
CA THR A 41 -9.73 10.81 -14.08
C THR A 41 -8.83 9.60 -14.27
N ARG A 42 -9.27 8.61 -15.02
CA ARG A 42 -8.50 7.40 -15.35
C ARG A 42 -8.05 7.40 -16.80
N ILE A 43 -6.93 6.73 -17.03
CA ILE A 43 -6.43 6.47 -18.36
C ILE A 43 -7.10 5.18 -18.86
N VAL A 44 -7.76 5.27 -20.01
CA VAL A 44 -8.47 4.13 -20.65
C VAL A 44 -7.55 3.40 -21.62
N ALA A 45 -6.90 4.15 -22.50
CA ALA A 45 -6.06 3.60 -23.58
C ALA A 45 -5.10 4.65 -24.13
N GLU A 46 -4.17 4.21 -24.98
CA GLU A 46 -3.50 5.07 -25.95
C GLU A 46 -4.36 5.14 -27.21
N ALA A 47 -4.89 6.31 -27.52
CA ALA A 47 -5.75 6.53 -28.68
C ALA A 47 -4.94 6.63 -30.00
N SER A 48 -3.73 7.22 -29.90
CA SER A 48 -2.73 7.29 -30.98
C SER A 48 -1.36 7.57 -30.36
N PRO A 49 -0.25 7.48 -31.08
CA PRO A 49 1.08 7.76 -30.54
C PRO A 49 1.11 9.10 -29.80
N CYS A 50 1.55 9.08 -28.52
CA CYS A 50 1.60 10.24 -27.63
C CYS A 50 0.25 10.89 -27.32
N THR A 51 -0.85 10.15 -27.43
CA THR A 51 -2.20 10.64 -27.14
C THR A 51 -2.93 9.62 -26.26
N LEU A 52 -3.28 9.98 -25.05
CA LEU A 52 -4.04 9.16 -24.13
C LEU A 52 -5.53 9.50 -24.21
N LEU A 53 -6.36 8.46 -24.22
CA LEU A 53 -7.78 8.57 -23.93
C LEU A 53 -7.97 8.50 -22.42
N LEU A 54 -8.53 9.54 -21.85
CA LEU A 54 -8.88 9.63 -20.44
C LEU A 54 -10.39 9.67 -20.31
N GLU A 55 -10.91 9.26 -19.17
CA GLU A 55 -12.32 9.44 -18.81
C GLU A 55 -12.47 9.87 -17.34
N ASP A 56 -13.45 10.69 -17.09
CA ASP A 56 -14.01 10.98 -15.78
C ASP A 56 -15.51 10.61 -15.79
N ASP A 57 -16.24 10.90 -14.71
CA ASP A 57 -17.67 10.55 -14.58
C ASP A 57 -18.58 11.29 -15.58
N GLU A 58 -18.08 12.34 -16.23
CA GLU A 58 -18.89 13.20 -17.11
C GLU A 58 -18.51 13.07 -18.60
N ARG A 59 -17.23 12.77 -18.89
CA ARG A 59 -16.72 12.88 -20.27
C ARG A 59 -15.47 12.06 -20.54
N GLY A 60 -15.25 11.79 -21.82
CA GLY A 60 -13.97 11.35 -22.35
C GLY A 60 -13.11 12.55 -22.78
N LEU A 61 -11.81 12.45 -22.61
CA LEU A 61 -10.83 13.47 -22.94
C LEU A 61 -9.67 12.83 -23.74
N LEU A 62 -9.15 13.54 -24.73
CA LEU A 62 -7.88 13.20 -25.36
C LEU A 62 -6.79 14.11 -24.80
N LEU A 63 -5.69 13.51 -24.33
CA LEU A 63 -4.53 14.20 -23.79
C LEU A 63 -3.31 13.90 -24.68
N GLU A 64 -2.89 14.89 -25.44
CA GLU A 64 -1.62 14.85 -26.16
C GLU A 64 -0.48 15.23 -25.24
N TYR A 65 0.66 14.52 -25.35
CA TYR A 65 1.85 14.79 -24.53
C TYR A 65 3.14 14.65 -25.32
N ARG A 66 4.18 15.35 -24.89
CA ARG A 66 5.56 15.19 -25.40
C ARG A 66 6.36 14.22 -24.55
N THR A 67 6.13 14.26 -23.26
CA THR A 67 6.81 13.43 -22.27
C THR A 67 5.81 12.92 -21.27
N LEU A 68 5.90 11.64 -20.94
CA LEU A 68 5.03 10.97 -19.97
C LEU A 68 5.87 10.41 -18.82
N ILE A 69 5.48 10.72 -17.59
CA ILE A 69 6.07 10.13 -16.39
C ILE A 69 5.00 9.22 -15.74
N LEU A 70 5.29 7.94 -15.71
CA LEU A 70 4.42 6.90 -15.16
C LEU A 70 4.72 6.70 -13.66
N CYS A 71 3.77 7.06 -12.81
CA CYS A 71 3.86 6.88 -11.35
C CYS A 71 2.69 5.99 -10.90
N CYS A 72 2.54 4.82 -11.52
CA CYS A 72 1.39 3.93 -11.33
C CYS A 72 1.34 3.27 -9.94
N GLY A 73 2.45 3.33 -9.17
CA GLY A 73 2.54 2.70 -7.86
C GLY A 73 2.44 1.18 -7.91
N ALA A 74 1.96 0.60 -6.82
CA ALA A 74 1.75 -0.84 -6.68
C ALA A 74 0.43 -1.11 -5.96
N ARG A 75 -0.06 -2.35 -6.07
CA ARG A 75 -1.20 -2.87 -5.31
C ARG A 75 -0.72 -3.92 -4.33
N GLU A 76 -1.50 -4.16 -3.29
CA GLU A 76 -1.19 -5.22 -2.33
C GLU A 76 -1.32 -6.60 -2.97
N LEU A 77 -0.36 -7.46 -2.65
CA LEU A 77 -0.44 -8.89 -2.93
C LEU A 77 -1.41 -9.51 -1.92
N LEU A 78 -2.49 -10.09 -2.43
CA LEU A 78 -3.44 -10.86 -1.63
C LEU A 78 -3.22 -12.34 -1.92
N LEU A 79 -2.93 -13.11 -0.89
CA LEU A 79 -2.78 -14.56 -0.96
C LEU A 79 -4.03 -15.20 -0.35
N PRO A 80 -4.68 -16.15 -1.05
CA PRO A 80 -5.85 -16.83 -0.53
C PRO A 80 -5.48 -17.80 0.60
N PHE A 81 -6.32 -17.81 1.64
CA PHE A 81 -6.29 -18.77 2.74
C PHE A 81 -7.76 -19.00 3.20
N PRO A 82 -8.10 -20.07 3.91
CA PRO A 82 -9.45 -20.28 4.39
C PRO A 82 -10.01 -19.05 5.13
N GLY A 83 -11.18 -18.56 4.70
CA GLY A 83 -11.83 -17.40 5.31
C GLY A 83 -11.31 -16.01 4.89
N TRP A 84 -10.37 -15.90 3.96
CA TRP A 84 -9.79 -14.60 3.53
C TRP A 84 -10.79 -13.60 2.94
N THR A 85 -11.98 -14.06 2.53
CA THR A 85 -13.05 -13.22 1.97
C THR A 85 -14.08 -12.78 3.00
N LEU A 86 -13.94 -13.18 4.26
CA LEU A 86 -14.89 -12.78 5.31
C LEU A 86 -14.87 -11.26 5.49
N PRO A 87 -16.04 -10.62 5.64
CA PRO A 87 -16.12 -9.21 6.05
C PRO A 87 -15.34 -8.99 7.35
N GLY A 88 -14.38 -8.05 7.33
CA GLY A 88 -13.43 -7.84 8.43
C GLY A 88 -11.99 -8.23 8.07
N VAL A 89 -11.80 -9.04 7.00
CA VAL A 89 -10.47 -9.31 6.43
C VAL A 89 -10.17 -8.28 5.34
N THR A 90 -8.99 -7.67 5.38
CA THR A 90 -8.54 -6.63 4.44
C THR A 90 -7.05 -6.76 4.16
N GLY A 91 -6.55 -6.06 3.17
CA GLY A 91 -5.12 -5.79 3.05
C GLY A 91 -4.63 -4.83 4.13
N ALA A 92 -3.35 -4.85 4.48
CA ALA A 92 -2.77 -3.98 5.50
C ALA A 92 -2.78 -2.49 5.08
N GLY A 93 -2.46 -2.19 3.83
CA GLY A 93 -2.63 -0.85 3.25
C GLY A 93 -4.11 -0.53 3.01
N GLY A 94 -4.92 -1.53 2.66
CA GLY A 94 -6.37 -1.40 2.56
C GLY A 94 -7.00 -0.95 3.88
N LEU A 95 -6.60 -1.54 5.01
CA LEU A 95 -7.06 -1.10 6.33
C LEU A 95 -6.66 0.36 6.60
N GLN A 96 -5.41 0.74 6.31
CA GLN A 96 -4.98 2.13 6.45
C GLN A 96 -5.81 3.09 5.59
N ALA A 97 -6.08 2.71 4.35
CA ALA A 97 -6.89 3.51 3.45
C ALA A 97 -8.32 3.68 3.98
N LEU A 98 -8.96 2.63 4.43
CA LEU A 98 -10.30 2.65 5.02
C LEU A 98 -10.35 3.54 6.27
N ILE A 99 -9.37 3.41 7.17
CA ILE A 99 -9.26 4.24 8.37
C ILE A 99 -9.13 5.73 7.99
N LYS A 100 -8.29 6.06 7.01
CA LYS A 100 -8.15 7.44 6.50
C LYS A 100 -9.43 7.97 5.85
N HIS A 101 -10.30 7.09 5.35
CA HIS A 101 -11.63 7.44 4.82
C HIS A 101 -12.74 7.45 5.86
N GLY A 102 -12.44 7.28 7.14
CA GLY A 102 -13.40 7.42 8.23
C GLY A 102 -13.96 6.11 8.78
N LEU A 103 -13.36 4.96 8.41
CA LEU A 103 -13.71 3.69 9.07
C LEU A 103 -13.41 3.81 10.57
N ASP A 104 -14.44 3.63 11.39
CA ASP A 104 -14.27 3.58 12.84
C ASP A 104 -13.74 2.21 13.26
N VAL A 105 -12.58 2.23 13.91
CA VAL A 105 -11.90 1.03 14.44
C VAL A 105 -11.74 1.09 15.96
N ARG A 106 -12.33 2.05 16.63
CA ARG A 106 -12.19 2.23 18.08
C ARG A 106 -12.70 1.01 18.82
N GLY A 107 -11.88 0.50 19.72
CA GLY A 107 -12.16 -0.67 20.53
C GLY A 107 -12.18 -2.00 19.75
N GLN A 108 -12.00 -1.98 18.43
CA GLN A 108 -12.00 -3.22 17.65
C GLN A 108 -10.69 -3.99 17.82
N ARG A 109 -10.82 -5.28 18.11
CA ARG A 109 -9.71 -6.22 18.23
C ARG A 109 -9.15 -6.51 16.85
N THR A 110 -7.89 -6.14 16.62
CA THR A 110 -7.27 -6.20 15.29
C THR A 110 -6.03 -7.08 15.32
N VAL A 111 -5.92 -8.01 14.40
CA VAL A 111 -4.71 -8.78 14.09
C VAL A 111 -4.16 -8.27 12.76
N ILE A 112 -2.84 -8.09 12.67
CA ILE A 112 -2.14 -7.70 11.46
C ILE A 112 -1.14 -8.79 11.15
N ALA A 113 -1.13 -9.30 9.92
CA ALA A 113 -0.34 -10.47 9.55
C ALA A 113 0.28 -10.32 8.17
N GLY A 114 1.44 -10.90 7.96
CA GLY A 114 2.11 -10.89 6.66
C GLY A 114 3.62 -10.81 6.76
N SER A 115 4.24 -9.96 5.95
CA SER A 115 5.69 -9.75 5.98
C SER A 115 6.07 -8.30 5.69
N GLY A 116 7.07 -7.82 6.40
CA GLY A 116 7.73 -6.55 6.15
C GLY A 116 7.20 -5.34 6.93
N PRO A 117 7.82 -4.17 6.71
CA PRO A 117 7.63 -2.98 7.56
C PRO A 117 6.23 -2.36 7.45
N LEU A 118 5.47 -2.66 6.40
CA LEU A 118 4.09 -2.18 6.23
C LEU A 118 3.19 -2.63 7.38
N LEU A 119 3.43 -3.81 7.96
CA LEU A 119 2.67 -4.33 9.10
C LEU A 119 2.76 -3.39 10.29
N LEU A 120 3.96 -2.89 10.59
CA LEU A 120 4.18 -1.96 11.70
C LEU A 120 3.48 -0.61 11.47
N ALA A 121 3.53 -0.10 10.23
CA ALA A 121 2.86 1.14 9.86
C ALA A 121 1.33 1.00 9.95
N SER A 122 0.77 -0.14 9.53
CA SER A 122 -0.65 -0.46 9.68
C SER A 122 -1.06 -0.55 11.15
N ALA A 123 -0.24 -1.20 11.98
CA ALA A 123 -0.47 -1.31 13.41
C ALA A 123 -0.48 0.06 14.10
N ALA A 124 0.47 0.93 13.74
CA ALA A 124 0.53 2.30 14.25
C ALA A 124 -0.74 3.08 13.89
N THR A 125 -1.12 3.06 12.60
CA THR A 125 -2.33 3.76 12.13
C THR A 125 -3.60 3.25 12.84
N ALA A 126 -3.73 1.94 13.02
CA ALA A 126 -4.88 1.36 13.71
C ALA A 126 -4.94 1.80 15.18
N ARG A 127 -3.81 1.75 15.90
CA ARG A 127 -3.72 2.19 17.31
C ARG A 127 -4.01 3.67 17.47
N GLU A 128 -3.46 4.54 16.62
CA GLU A 128 -3.72 5.98 16.65
C GLU A 128 -5.21 6.31 16.52
N ARG A 129 -5.97 5.42 15.89
CA ARG A 129 -7.43 5.53 15.74
C ARG A 129 -8.22 4.69 16.73
N GLY A 130 -7.57 4.19 17.79
CA GLY A 130 -8.20 3.54 18.92
C GLY A 130 -8.49 2.04 18.76
N ALA A 131 -7.93 1.37 17.75
CA ALA A 131 -8.02 -0.09 17.64
C ALA A 131 -7.16 -0.78 18.71
N GLN A 132 -7.62 -1.93 19.18
CA GLN A 132 -6.87 -2.83 20.05
C GLN A 132 -6.05 -3.79 19.17
N VAL A 133 -4.81 -3.45 18.86
CA VAL A 133 -3.93 -4.34 18.09
C VAL A 133 -3.43 -5.46 18.99
N LEU A 134 -3.98 -6.66 18.81
CA LEU A 134 -3.68 -7.85 19.60
C LEU A 134 -2.33 -8.47 19.21
N HIS A 135 -2.12 -8.62 17.91
CA HIS A 135 -0.90 -9.21 17.34
C HIS A 135 -0.49 -8.54 16.05
N VAL A 136 0.82 -8.44 15.85
CA VAL A 136 1.46 -8.17 14.56
C VAL A 136 2.30 -9.41 14.23
N LEU A 137 1.84 -10.21 13.28
CA LEU A 137 2.42 -11.51 12.92
C LEU A 137 3.33 -11.32 11.71
N GLU A 138 4.62 -11.48 11.93
CA GLU A 138 5.63 -11.46 10.87
C GLU A 138 5.96 -12.89 10.45
N GLN A 139 5.77 -13.20 9.18
CA GLN A 139 6.03 -14.52 8.64
C GLN A 139 7.52 -14.85 8.59
N ALA A 140 8.39 -13.85 8.44
CA ALA A 140 9.82 -14.03 8.40
C ALA A 140 10.34 -14.64 9.71
N ALA A 141 11.31 -15.55 9.58
CA ALA A 141 11.95 -16.15 10.72
C ALA A 141 12.63 -15.10 11.61
N ARG A 142 12.71 -15.38 12.90
CA ARG A 142 13.30 -14.45 13.89
C ARG A 142 14.72 -14.00 13.51
N ALA A 143 15.51 -14.90 12.93
CA ALA A 143 16.88 -14.61 12.48
C ALA A 143 16.88 -13.56 11.35
N ASP A 144 15.97 -13.69 10.40
CA ASP A 144 15.86 -12.77 9.26
C ASP A 144 15.41 -11.38 9.70
N VAL A 145 14.44 -11.31 10.64
CA VAL A 145 14.00 -10.04 11.25
C VAL A 145 15.15 -9.34 11.97
N ILE A 146 15.95 -10.09 12.74
CA ILE A 146 17.14 -9.56 13.42
C ILE A 146 18.17 -9.09 12.39
N GLY A 147 18.45 -9.90 11.36
CA GLY A 147 19.37 -9.55 10.27
C GLY A 147 18.98 -8.28 9.54
N PHE A 148 17.68 -8.13 9.24
CA PHE A 148 17.13 -6.89 8.68
C PHE A 148 17.33 -5.70 9.63
N GLY A 149 17.02 -5.86 10.92
CA GLY A 149 17.20 -4.83 11.94
C GLY A 149 18.65 -4.38 12.07
N VAL A 150 19.60 -5.34 12.05
CA VAL A 150 21.04 -5.03 12.03
C VAL A 150 21.40 -4.28 10.75
N GLY A 151 20.84 -4.64 9.58
CA GLY A 151 21.07 -3.93 8.32
C GLY A 151 20.64 -2.45 8.34
N LEU A 152 19.66 -2.10 9.17
CA LEU A 152 19.16 -0.72 9.31
C LEU A 152 20.15 0.25 9.99
N TRP A 153 21.24 -0.24 10.58
CA TRP A 153 22.26 0.62 11.19
C TRP A 153 22.82 1.67 10.21
N ARG A 154 22.81 1.36 8.91
CA ARG A 154 23.23 2.28 7.83
C ARG A 154 22.26 3.44 7.63
N TRP A 155 21.03 3.35 8.15
CA TRP A 155 19.99 4.36 8.06
C TRP A 155 19.40 4.67 9.45
N PRO A 156 20.08 5.49 10.27
CA PRO A 156 19.70 5.75 11.65
C PRO A 156 18.26 6.25 11.82
N SER A 157 17.76 7.04 10.87
CA SER A 157 16.37 7.51 10.88
C SER A 157 15.36 6.37 10.70
N LYS A 158 15.67 5.38 9.85
CA LYS A 158 14.84 4.19 9.65
C LYS A 158 14.90 3.25 10.85
N LEU A 159 16.08 3.11 11.46
CA LEU A 159 16.23 2.34 12.69
C LEU A 159 15.42 2.95 13.84
N ALA A 160 15.48 4.27 14.02
CA ALA A 160 14.68 4.97 15.02
C ALA A 160 13.18 4.85 14.75
N GLN A 161 12.75 4.89 13.49
CA GLN A 161 11.37 4.65 13.08
C GLN A 161 10.94 3.22 13.40
N ALA A 162 11.72 2.23 13.03
CA ALA A 162 11.45 0.82 13.34
C ALA A 162 11.34 0.59 14.84
N ALA A 163 12.27 1.12 15.63
CA ALA A 163 12.25 1.01 17.09
C ALA A 163 10.99 1.62 17.72
N ARG A 164 10.51 2.76 17.20
CA ARG A 164 9.26 3.38 17.68
C ARG A 164 8.01 2.58 17.32
N LEU A 165 8.04 1.87 16.22
CA LEU A 165 6.91 1.07 15.73
C LEU A 165 6.90 -0.34 16.32
N MET A 166 8.06 -0.84 16.78
CA MET A 166 8.16 -2.14 17.46
C MET A 166 7.34 -2.14 18.74
N THR A 167 6.60 -3.21 18.94
CA THR A 167 5.67 -3.34 20.06
C THR A 167 5.74 -4.74 20.65
N PRO A 168 5.39 -4.95 21.92
CA PRO A 168 5.38 -6.27 22.56
C PRO A 168 4.48 -7.30 21.89
N VAL A 169 3.54 -6.86 21.04
CA VAL A 169 2.63 -7.74 20.29
C VAL A 169 3.20 -8.19 18.94
N TYR A 170 4.42 -7.77 18.58
CA TYR A 170 5.11 -8.22 17.37
C TYR A 170 5.65 -9.64 17.57
N ARG A 171 5.24 -10.54 16.68
CA ARG A 171 5.56 -11.96 16.75
C ARG A 171 6.20 -12.42 15.44
N PRO A 172 7.52 -12.61 15.39
CA PRO A 172 8.18 -13.23 14.24
C PRO A 172 7.90 -14.73 14.18
N ASP A 173 8.15 -15.35 13.02
CA ASP A 173 7.88 -16.76 12.74
C ASP A 173 6.40 -17.12 13.00
N ALA A 174 5.50 -16.24 12.58
CA ALA A 174 4.07 -16.37 12.82
C ALA A 174 3.25 -15.96 11.59
N HIS A 175 2.22 -16.76 11.28
CA HIS A 175 1.31 -16.49 10.18
C HIS A 175 -0.11 -16.95 10.49
N VAL A 176 -1.08 -16.39 9.79
CA VAL A 176 -2.48 -16.82 9.84
C VAL A 176 -2.63 -18.05 8.96
N VAL A 177 -3.24 -19.10 9.52
CA VAL A 177 -3.61 -20.35 8.82
C VAL A 177 -5.02 -20.25 8.26
N GLU A 178 -5.93 -19.67 9.05
CA GLU A 178 -7.35 -19.60 8.75
C GLU A 178 -7.97 -18.37 9.43
N ALA A 179 -8.93 -17.75 8.77
CA ALA A 179 -9.87 -16.81 9.37
C ALA A 179 -11.22 -17.46 9.48
N PHE A 180 -11.88 -17.38 10.62
CA PHE A 180 -13.15 -18.04 10.86
C PHE A 180 -14.22 -17.07 11.37
N GLY A 181 -15.47 -17.43 11.12
CA GLY A 181 -16.66 -16.68 11.51
C GLY A 181 -17.84 -17.07 10.63
N GLY A 182 -19.02 -16.63 11.01
CA GLY A 182 -20.25 -16.86 10.25
C GLY A 182 -20.41 -15.86 9.09
N GLN A 183 -21.06 -14.74 9.35
CA GLN A 183 -21.28 -13.67 8.36
C GLN A 183 -20.12 -12.65 8.31
N ARG A 184 -19.23 -12.68 9.26
CA ARG A 184 -18.08 -11.78 9.39
C ARG A 184 -16.97 -12.48 10.18
N LEU A 185 -15.80 -11.87 10.17
CA LEU A 185 -14.67 -12.34 10.96
C LEU A 185 -15.01 -12.33 12.45
N GLU A 186 -14.75 -13.46 13.12
CA GLU A 186 -14.88 -13.64 14.57
C GLU A 186 -13.53 -13.99 15.21
N GLY A 187 -12.63 -14.58 14.42
CA GLY A 187 -11.28 -14.89 14.88
C GLY A 187 -10.38 -15.45 13.79
N VAL A 188 -9.13 -15.69 14.18
CA VAL A 188 -8.11 -16.26 13.31
C VAL A 188 -7.36 -17.39 14.01
N ARG A 189 -6.98 -18.40 13.25
CA ARG A 189 -6.04 -19.44 13.67
C ARG A 189 -4.64 -19.01 13.25
N ILE A 190 -3.75 -18.97 14.20
CA ILE A 190 -2.37 -18.54 14.05
C ILE A 190 -1.47 -19.74 14.25
N ARG A 191 -0.48 -19.90 13.37
CA ARG A 191 0.66 -20.81 13.60
C ARG A 191 1.89 -19.99 13.95
N GLN A 192 2.53 -20.33 15.07
CA GLN A 192 3.80 -19.74 15.50
C GLN A 192 4.74 -20.82 16.02
N ALA A 193 5.94 -20.90 15.49
CA ALA A 193 6.96 -21.89 15.88
C ALA A 193 6.40 -23.33 15.93
N GLY A 194 5.60 -23.70 14.93
CA GLY A 194 4.98 -25.03 14.79
C GLY A 194 3.75 -25.30 15.67
N ARG A 195 3.31 -24.35 16.50
CA ARG A 195 2.11 -24.46 17.34
C ARG A 195 0.98 -23.64 16.77
N GLU A 196 -0.24 -24.15 16.85
CA GLU A 196 -1.44 -23.42 16.45
C GLU A 196 -2.27 -23.01 17.67
N PHE A 197 -2.88 -21.83 17.58
CA PHE A 197 -3.81 -21.31 18.56
C PHE A 197 -4.78 -20.33 17.91
N ASP A 198 -5.97 -20.22 18.48
CA ASP A 198 -7.01 -19.33 17.99
C ASP A 198 -7.00 -18.01 18.77
N VAL A 199 -7.29 -16.91 18.04
CA VAL A 199 -7.40 -15.57 18.60
C VAL A 199 -8.69 -14.96 18.10
N GLU A 200 -9.58 -14.61 19.00
CA GLU A 200 -10.78 -13.84 18.66
C GLU A 200 -10.39 -12.42 18.24
N CYS A 201 -10.91 -11.99 17.10
CA CYS A 201 -10.69 -10.64 16.61
C CYS A 201 -11.83 -10.19 15.69
N ASP A 202 -11.98 -8.87 15.58
CA ASP A 202 -13.02 -8.25 14.77
C ASP A 202 -12.48 -7.83 13.38
N ARG A 203 -11.13 -7.72 13.26
CA ARG A 203 -10.44 -7.38 12.02
C ARG A 203 -9.14 -8.15 11.85
N LEU A 204 -8.89 -8.53 10.60
CA LEU A 204 -7.60 -9.05 10.14
C LEU A 204 -7.11 -8.17 8.99
N ALA A 205 -5.87 -7.70 9.08
CA ALA A 205 -5.20 -6.96 8.00
C ALA A 205 -3.98 -7.73 7.51
N CYS A 206 -3.96 -8.11 6.23
CA CYS A 206 -2.93 -8.93 5.63
C CYS A 206 -1.99 -8.10 4.74
N GLY A 207 -0.69 -8.22 4.92
CA GLY A 207 0.34 -7.57 4.11
C GLY A 207 1.38 -8.56 3.62
N PHE A 208 1.15 -9.18 2.47
CA PHE A 208 2.05 -10.20 1.91
C PHE A 208 3.08 -9.64 0.92
N GLY A 209 3.08 -8.33 0.70
CA GLY A 209 3.94 -7.63 -0.24
C GLY A 209 3.16 -6.77 -1.21
N LEU A 210 3.87 -6.21 -2.18
CA LEU A 210 3.31 -5.33 -3.19
C LEU A 210 3.58 -5.90 -4.59
N VAL A 211 2.64 -5.67 -5.48
CA VAL A 211 2.75 -6.01 -6.91
C VAL A 211 2.74 -4.70 -7.70
N PRO A 212 3.81 -4.37 -8.43
CA PRO A 212 3.88 -3.18 -9.26
C PRO A 212 2.72 -3.09 -10.26
N ASN A 213 2.17 -1.91 -10.43
CA ASN A 213 1.11 -1.68 -11.41
C ASN A 213 1.72 -1.44 -12.79
N THR A 214 1.87 -2.52 -13.54
CA THR A 214 2.53 -2.53 -14.86
C THR A 214 1.56 -2.59 -16.04
N ALA A 215 0.25 -2.66 -15.81
CA ALA A 215 -0.74 -2.80 -16.88
C ALA A 215 -0.66 -1.64 -17.88
N LEU A 216 -0.75 -0.39 -17.43
CA LEU A 216 -0.65 0.78 -18.29
C LEU A 216 0.74 0.88 -18.96
N PRO A 217 1.88 0.82 -18.23
CA PRO A 217 3.20 0.80 -18.86
C PRO A 217 3.35 -0.26 -19.95
N SER A 218 2.88 -1.49 -19.69
CA SER A 218 2.92 -2.59 -20.67
C SER A 218 2.07 -2.28 -21.92
N HIS A 219 0.87 -1.74 -21.70
CA HIS A 219 -0.03 -1.32 -22.80
C HIS A 219 0.59 -0.23 -23.67
N LEU A 220 1.36 0.66 -23.06
CA LEU A 220 2.13 1.70 -23.74
C LEU A 220 3.43 1.17 -24.36
N GLY A 221 3.71 -0.13 -24.36
CA GLY A 221 4.90 -0.72 -24.95
C GLY A 221 6.19 -0.57 -24.14
N CYS A 222 6.11 -0.21 -22.85
CA CYS A 222 7.27 -0.22 -21.98
C CYS A 222 7.65 -1.66 -21.62
N ARG A 223 8.94 -1.96 -21.58
CA ARG A 223 9.47 -3.27 -21.19
C ARG A 223 9.24 -3.51 -19.70
N ILE A 224 8.75 -4.71 -19.40
CA ILE A 224 8.54 -5.16 -18.02
C ILE A 224 9.57 -6.24 -17.72
N GLU A 225 10.33 -6.07 -16.64
CA GLU A 225 11.33 -7.04 -16.17
C GLU A 225 11.08 -7.32 -14.68
N HIS A 226 11.16 -8.59 -14.30
CA HIS A 226 10.92 -9.03 -12.93
C HIS A 226 9.61 -8.55 -12.30
N GLY A 227 8.58 -8.31 -13.13
CA GLY A 227 7.27 -7.84 -12.69
C GLY A 227 7.17 -6.32 -12.46
N ALA A 228 8.19 -5.55 -12.81
CA ALA A 228 8.25 -4.10 -12.69
C ALA A 228 8.59 -3.44 -14.03
N VAL A 229 8.38 -2.14 -14.15
CA VAL A 229 8.79 -1.38 -15.35
C VAL A 229 10.29 -1.25 -15.37
N ALA A 230 10.93 -1.74 -16.44
CA ALA A 230 12.37 -1.62 -16.62
C ALA A 230 12.75 -0.16 -16.93
N VAL A 231 13.65 0.40 -16.11
CA VAL A 231 14.16 1.77 -16.27
C VAL A 231 15.68 1.82 -16.15
N ASP A 232 16.28 2.83 -16.75
CA ASP A 232 17.70 3.13 -16.59
C ASP A 232 17.96 4.01 -15.32
N ALA A 233 19.22 4.39 -15.11
CA ALA A 233 19.63 5.26 -13.99
C ALA A 233 18.97 6.66 -14.01
N HIS A 234 18.38 7.06 -15.13
CA HIS A 234 17.66 8.32 -15.32
C HIS A 234 16.14 8.13 -15.34
N GLN A 235 15.65 6.96 -14.93
CA GLN A 235 14.23 6.61 -14.93
C GLN A 235 13.58 6.57 -16.32
N ARG A 236 14.37 6.42 -17.39
CA ARG A 236 13.87 6.26 -18.75
C ARG A 236 13.41 4.83 -18.95
N THR A 237 12.24 4.67 -19.55
CA THR A 237 11.74 3.35 -19.94
C THR A 237 12.34 2.92 -21.30
N SER A 238 11.98 1.74 -21.79
CA SER A 238 12.34 1.29 -23.14
C SER A 238 11.66 2.06 -24.27
N ARG A 239 10.61 2.85 -23.96
CA ARG A 239 9.90 3.68 -24.93
C ARG A 239 10.38 5.13 -24.84
N GLU A 240 10.80 5.70 -25.96
CA GLU A 240 11.27 7.07 -26.03
C GLU A 240 10.19 8.06 -25.52
N GLY A 241 10.63 9.10 -24.80
CA GLY A 241 9.74 10.10 -24.20
C GLY A 241 8.95 9.59 -22.98
N HIS A 242 9.14 8.32 -22.56
CA HIS A 242 8.44 7.74 -21.42
C HIS A 242 9.40 7.45 -20.27
N PHE A 243 9.01 7.87 -19.08
CA PHE A 243 9.72 7.68 -17.82
C PHE A 243 8.82 6.94 -16.84
N ALA A 244 9.40 6.22 -15.90
CA ALA A 244 8.64 5.63 -14.81
C ALA A 244 9.38 5.82 -13.48
N ALA A 245 8.62 6.03 -12.41
CA ALA A 245 9.20 6.26 -11.09
C ALA A 245 8.26 5.75 -9.98
N GLY A 246 8.86 5.39 -8.83
CA GLY A 246 8.14 4.88 -7.67
C GLY A 246 7.96 3.36 -7.69
N GLU A 247 6.96 2.87 -6.99
CA GLU A 247 6.77 1.42 -6.76
C GLU A 247 6.32 0.62 -8.01
N CYS A 248 6.20 1.25 -9.16
CA CYS A 248 5.98 0.53 -10.43
C CYS A 248 7.30 0.12 -11.13
N THR A 249 8.47 0.54 -10.59
CA THR A 249 9.81 0.27 -11.16
C THR A 249 10.65 -0.64 -10.28
#